data_4af7539b7d0534be75ce1c5befc1f610
#
_entry.id   4af7539b7d0534be75ce1c5befc1f610
#
_cell.length_a   1.000
_cell.length_b   1.000
_cell.length_c   1.000
_cell.angle_alpha   90.00
_cell.angle_beta   90.00
_cell.angle_gamma   90.00
#
_symmetry.space_group_name_H-M   'P 1'
#
loop_
_entity.id
_entity.type
_entity.pdbx_description
1 polymer ?
#
loop_
_entity_poly.entity_id
_entity_poly.type
_entity_poly.pdbx_seq_one_letter_code
_entity_poly.pdbx_strand_id
1 'polypeptide(L)'
;MNPIVNYTYAARLQRIIDGDTAVLLIDLGFDVTTRQHVRFKGYNAPEMHKSLAMEGSRAKAELEMLLAGKQLVITTTQDFQQTFARYLADVYVIHQTGIESVSEHMIQAGFNVPQGD
;
A
#
# COMPACT_ATOMS: atom_id res chain seq x y z
N MET A 1 21.72 2.26 -10.48
CA MET A 1 20.86 2.95 -9.51
C MET A 1 21.67 3.96 -8.72
N ASN A 2 21.15 5.13 -8.53
CA ASN A 2 21.82 6.17 -7.75
C ASN A 2 21.45 6.00 -6.28
N PRO A 3 22.42 5.65 -5.41
CA PRO A 3 22.12 5.39 -4.00
C PRO A 3 21.76 6.65 -3.21
N ILE A 4 21.99 7.83 -3.77
CA ILE A 4 21.69 9.10 -3.08
C ILE A 4 20.23 9.48 -3.27
N VAL A 5 19.63 9.04 -4.35
CA VAL A 5 18.24 9.39 -4.68
C VAL A 5 17.33 8.24 -4.31
N ASN A 6 16.40 8.50 -3.40
CA ASN A 6 15.34 7.56 -3.12
C ASN A 6 14.02 8.33 -3.03
N TYR A 7 12.95 7.63 -3.32
CA TYR A 7 11.62 8.23 -3.36
C TYR A 7 10.84 7.78 -2.14
N THR A 8 11.29 8.21 -0.98
CA THR A 8 10.71 7.85 0.31
C THR A 8 10.01 9.07 0.89
N TYR A 9 8.75 8.89 1.28
CA TYR A 9 7.89 9.98 1.70
C TYR A 9 7.07 9.59 2.91
N ALA A 10 6.73 10.58 3.74
CA ALA A 10 5.67 10.43 4.71
C ALA A 10 4.33 10.43 4.00
N ALA A 11 3.37 9.67 4.51
CA ALA A 11 2.07 9.57 3.88
C ALA A 11 1.01 9.23 4.90
N ARG A 12 -0.25 9.40 4.50
CA ARG A 12 -1.41 9.03 5.30
C ARG A 12 -2.48 8.44 4.42
N LEU A 13 -3.26 7.54 4.97
CA LEU A 13 -4.35 6.91 4.25
C LEU A 13 -5.47 7.91 4.02
N GLN A 14 -5.95 8.01 2.79
CA GLN A 14 -7.20 8.68 2.50
C GLN A 14 -8.34 7.67 2.42
N ARG A 15 -8.19 6.63 1.62
CA ARG A 15 -9.17 5.54 1.58
C ARG A 15 -8.54 4.29 0.97
N ILE A 16 -9.10 3.15 1.32
CA ILE A 16 -8.69 1.86 0.75
C ILE A 16 -9.56 1.58 -0.47
N ILE A 17 -8.95 1.12 -1.54
CA ILE A 17 -9.68 0.70 -2.74
C ILE A 17 -9.95 -0.80 -2.66
N ASP A 18 -8.92 -1.58 -2.41
CA ASP A 18 -9.06 -3.02 -2.18
C ASP A 18 -7.88 -3.48 -1.31
N GLY A 19 -7.70 -4.77 -1.18
CA GLY A 19 -6.73 -5.32 -0.23
C GLY A 19 -5.26 -5.03 -0.53
N ASP A 20 -4.94 -4.43 -1.66
CA ASP A 20 -3.57 -4.08 -1.99
C ASP A 20 -3.44 -2.76 -2.73
N THR A 21 -4.49 -1.93 -2.70
CA THR A 21 -4.48 -0.63 -3.39
C THR A 21 -5.22 0.39 -2.54
N ALA A 22 -4.64 1.56 -2.42
CA ALA A 22 -5.22 2.63 -1.63
C ALA A 22 -4.93 3.99 -2.26
N VAL A 23 -5.73 4.96 -1.87
CA VAL A 23 -5.43 6.37 -2.16
C VAL A 23 -4.73 6.93 -0.94
N LEU A 24 -3.53 7.44 -1.15
CA LEU A 24 -2.72 8.01 -0.09
C LEU A 24 -2.51 9.49 -0.32
N LEU A 25 -2.42 10.22 0.77
CA LEU A 25 -1.98 11.61 0.77
C LEU A 25 -0.50 11.61 1.09
N ILE A 26 0.31 12.05 0.15
CA ILE A 26 1.75 11.93 0.23
C ILE A 26 2.36 13.31 0.43
N ASP A 27 3.16 13.43 1.48
CA ASP A 27 3.83 14.68 1.85
C ASP A 27 5.14 14.77 1.07
N LEU A 28 5.21 15.73 0.17
CA LEU A 28 6.41 15.94 -0.65
C LEU A 28 7.36 16.96 -0.04
N GLY A 29 7.03 17.46 1.14
CA GLY A 29 7.78 18.56 1.71
C GLY A 29 7.35 19.89 1.13
N PHE A 30 7.90 21.00 1.64
CA PHE A 30 7.60 22.35 1.18
C PHE A 30 6.11 22.66 1.20
N ASP A 31 5.36 22.04 2.14
CA ASP A 31 3.90 22.21 2.23
C ASP A 31 3.16 21.71 0.99
N VAL A 32 3.76 20.79 0.25
CA VAL A 32 3.14 20.20 -0.94
C VAL A 32 2.68 18.79 -0.62
N THR A 33 1.41 18.52 -0.86
CA THR A 33 0.82 17.18 -0.69
C THR A 33 0.21 16.77 -2.01
N THR A 34 0.41 15.51 -2.38
CA THR A 34 -0.24 14.95 -3.56
C THR A 34 -1.09 13.75 -3.15
N ARG A 35 -2.18 13.53 -3.86
CA ARG A 35 -3.06 12.39 -3.68
C ARG A 35 -2.80 11.41 -4.80
N GLN A 36 -2.42 10.19 -4.47
CA GLN A 36 -2.06 9.22 -5.47
C GLN A 36 -2.69 7.86 -5.18
N HIS A 37 -3.00 7.14 -6.24
CA HIS A 37 -3.37 5.74 -6.17
C HIS A 37 -2.07 4.93 -6.06
N VAL A 38 -1.98 4.10 -5.04
CA VAL A 38 -0.77 3.34 -4.77
C VAL A 38 -1.11 1.86 -4.65
N ARG A 39 -0.41 1.04 -5.42
CA ARG A 39 -0.47 -0.41 -5.33
C ARG A 39 0.62 -0.85 -4.36
N PHE A 40 0.24 -1.62 -3.36
CA PHE A 40 1.20 -2.07 -2.35
C PHE A 40 2.05 -3.18 -2.93
N LYS A 41 3.36 -3.02 -2.81
CA LYS A 41 4.33 -3.94 -3.35
C LYS A 41 4.55 -5.09 -2.39
N GLY A 42 4.80 -6.27 -2.92
CA GLY A 42 5.23 -7.40 -2.11
C GLY A 42 4.16 -8.44 -1.84
N TYR A 43 2.90 -8.18 -2.15
CA TYR A 43 1.88 -9.21 -2.01
C TYR A 43 0.75 -8.94 -2.99
N ASN A 44 -0.12 -9.94 -3.13
CA ASN A 44 -1.22 -9.90 -4.08
C ASN A 44 -2.49 -10.28 -3.32
N ALA A 45 -3.35 -9.30 -3.04
CA ALA A 45 -4.54 -9.53 -2.24
C ALA A 45 -5.63 -10.24 -3.04
N PRO A 46 -6.53 -10.96 -2.37
CA PRO A 46 -7.69 -11.55 -3.04
C PRO A 46 -8.55 -10.46 -3.67
N GLU A 47 -9.10 -10.76 -4.82
CA GLU A 47 -10.00 -9.85 -5.51
C GLU A 47 -11.30 -9.68 -4.72
N MET A 48 -11.92 -8.51 -4.86
CA MET A 48 -13.15 -8.19 -4.15
C MET A 48 -14.39 -8.58 -4.93
N HIS A 49 -14.26 -9.45 -5.91
CA HIS A 49 -15.40 -9.89 -6.71
C HIS A 49 -15.23 -11.36 -7.08
N LYS A 50 -16.26 -11.95 -7.66
CA LYS A 50 -16.29 -13.35 -8.04
C LYS A 50 -16.16 -14.24 -6.80
N SER A 51 -15.45 -15.35 -6.94
CA SER A 51 -15.35 -16.32 -5.85
C SER A 51 -14.52 -15.86 -4.67
N LEU A 52 -13.72 -14.81 -4.84
CA LEU A 52 -12.86 -14.31 -3.77
C LEU A 52 -13.41 -13.05 -3.11
N ALA A 53 -14.68 -12.70 -3.40
CA ALA A 53 -15.23 -11.43 -2.92
C ALA A 53 -15.19 -11.30 -1.39
N MET A 54 -15.52 -12.36 -0.67
CA MET A 54 -15.52 -12.31 0.79
C MET A 54 -14.11 -12.13 1.33
N GLU A 55 -13.16 -12.86 0.78
CA GLU A 55 -11.77 -12.74 1.22
C GLU A 55 -11.17 -11.41 0.83
N GLY A 56 -11.54 -10.88 -0.34
CA GLY A 56 -11.13 -9.55 -0.75
C GLY A 56 -11.65 -8.48 0.21
N SER A 57 -12.90 -8.62 0.65
CA SER A 57 -13.48 -7.68 1.62
C SER A 57 -12.77 -7.76 2.97
N ARG A 58 -12.40 -8.97 3.38
CA ARG A 58 -11.67 -9.14 4.64
C ARG A 58 -10.27 -8.53 4.53
N ALA A 59 -9.60 -8.71 3.40
CA ALA A 59 -8.30 -8.11 3.19
C ALA A 59 -8.40 -6.59 3.22
N LYS A 60 -9.41 -6.03 2.59
CA LYS A 60 -9.65 -4.59 2.62
C LYS A 60 -9.87 -4.10 4.05
N ALA A 61 -10.68 -4.81 4.82
CA ALA A 61 -10.96 -4.43 6.20
C ALA A 61 -9.70 -4.50 7.07
N GLU A 62 -8.89 -5.53 6.88
CA GLU A 62 -7.63 -5.67 7.61
C GLU A 62 -6.71 -4.51 7.30
N LEU A 63 -6.58 -4.15 6.03
CA LEU A 63 -5.73 -3.07 5.61
C LEU A 63 -6.22 -1.74 6.18
N GLU A 64 -7.53 -1.54 6.20
CA GLU A 64 -8.12 -0.33 6.76
C GLU A 64 -7.81 -0.19 8.24
N MET A 65 -7.93 -1.27 8.99
CA MET A 65 -7.57 -1.28 10.42
C MET A 65 -6.10 -0.96 10.63
N LEU A 66 -5.25 -1.51 9.78
CA LEU A 66 -3.81 -1.34 9.92
C LEU A 66 -3.37 0.10 9.64
N LEU A 67 -4.00 0.75 8.67
CA LEU A 67 -3.50 2.02 8.14
C LEU A 67 -4.26 3.25 8.63
N ALA A 68 -5.51 3.10 9.04
CA ALA A 68 -6.35 4.27 9.35
C ALA A 68 -5.80 5.06 10.51
N GLY A 69 -5.62 6.37 10.29
CA GLY A 69 -5.14 7.27 11.32
C GLY A 69 -3.67 7.11 11.67
N LYS A 70 -2.93 6.32 10.92
CA LYS A 70 -1.52 6.06 11.21
C LYS A 70 -0.61 6.90 10.35
N GLN A 71 0.59 7.14 10.88
CA GLN A 71 1.65 7.72 10.08
C GLN A 71 2.28 6.62 9.25
N LEU A 72 2.34 6.83 7.94
CA LEU A 72 2.93 5.89 7.01
C LEU A 72 4.23 6.44 6.45
N VAL A 73 5.12 5.54 6.06
CA VAL A 73 6.28 5.88 5.23
C VAL A 73 6.22 4.98 4.02
N ILE A 74 6.39 5.56 2.85
CA ILE A 74 6.34 4.81 1.61
C ILE A 74 7.61 5.05 0.80
N THR A 75 8.04 4.01 0.09
CA THR A 75 9.10 4.12 -0.91
C THR A 75 8.51 3.70 -2.24
N THR A 76 8.48 4.62 -3.20
CA THR A 76 7.78 4.39 -4.45
C THR A 76 8.71 3.88 -5.54
N THR A 77 8.13 3.08 -6.42
CA THR A 77 8.79 2.62 -7.64
C THR A 77 7.80 2.83 -8.78
N GLN A 78 8.24 3.47 -9.84
CA GLN A 78 7.38 3.65 -10.99
C GLN A 78 7.18 2.31 -11.69
N ASP A 79 5.92 1.98 -11.94
CA ASP A 79 5.60 0.71 -12.59
C ASP A 79 5.30 0.98 -14.06
N PHE A 80 6.31 0.75 -14.89
CA PHE A 80 6.17 1.01 -16.33
C PHE A 80 5.29 0.00 -17.04
N GLN A 81 4.95 -1.09 -16.38
CA GLN A 81 4.08 -2.10 -16.99
C GLN A 81 2.61 -1.83 -16.71
N GLN A 82 2.34 -0.99 -15.72
CA GLN A 82 0.99 -0.56 -15.41
C GLN A 82 0.79 0.79 -16.06
N THR A 83 -0.17 0.87 -16.95
CA THR A 83 -0.34 2.07 -17.76
C THR A 83 -1.17 3.13 -17.07
N PHE A 84 -1.65 2.88 -15.89
CA PHE A 84 -2.55 3.82 -15.25
C PHE A 84 -1.84 4.55 -14.13
N ALA A 85 -2.40 5.68 -13.74
CA ALA A 85 -1.77 6.61 -12.84
C ALA A 85 -1.72 6.03 -11.42
N ARG A 86 -0.92 4.99 -11.25
CA ARG A 86 -0.66 4.46 -9.91
C ARG A 86 0.79 4.01 -9.83
N TYR A 87 1.29 4.05 -8.62
CA TYR A 87 2.68 3.68 -8.33
C TYR A 87 2.69 2.44 -7.46
N LEU A 88 3.74 1.64 -7.63
CA LEU A 88 4.05 0.58 -6.68
C LEU A 88 4.78 1.21 -5.50
N ALA A 89 4.46 0.78 -4.30
CA ALA A 89 5.16 1.28 -3.12
C ALA A 89 5.33 0.20 -2.07
N ASP A 90 6.49 0.22 -1.43
CA ASP A 90 6.66 -0.45 -0.15
C ASP A 90 6.11 0.48 0.91
N VAL A 91 5.18 -0.02 1.72
CA VAL A 91 4.47 0.80 2.70
C VAL A 91 4.75 0.28 4.09
N TYR A 92 5.07 1.20 4.99
CA TYR A 92 5.37 0.88 6.38
C TYR A 92 4.50 1.73 7.29
N VAL A 93 4.04 1.13 8.38
CA VAL A 93 3.30 1.82 9.42
C VAL A 93 4.26 2.15 10.55
N ILE A 94 4.20 3.39 11.02
CA ILE A 94 5.03 3.83 12.14
C ILE A 94 4.23 3.66 13.41
N HIS A 95 4.69 2.77 14.28
CA HIS A 95 4.12 2.55 15.61
C HIS A 95 5.06 3.15 16.65
N GLN A 96 4.55 3.32 17.86
CA GLN A 96 5.40 3.78 18.97
C GLN A 96 6.53 2.77 19.24
N THR A 97 6.30 1.51 18.96
CA THR A 97 7.26 0.45 19.24
C THR A 97 8.16 0.11 18.07
N GLY A 98 7.95 0.73 16.91
CA GLY A 98 8.78 0.45 15.74
C GLY A 98 8.03 0.61 14.43
N ILE A 99 8.59 0.00 13.40
CA ILE A 99 8.08 0.11 12.05
C ILE A 99 7.57 -1.26 11.61
N GLU A 100 6.40 -1.30 11.01
CA GLU A 100 5.81 -2.55 10.55
C GLU A 100 5.61 -2.49 9.04
N SER A 101 6.08 -3.52 8.32
CA SER A 101 5.86 -3.64 6.89
C SER A 101 4.43 -4.09 6.62
N VAL A 102 3.72 -3.32 5.80
CA VAL A 102 2.34 -3.66 5.46
C VAL A 102 2.28 -4.98 4.68
N SER A 103 3.20 -5.18 3.73
CA SER A 103 3.17 -6.40 2.93
C SER A 103 3.42 -7.63 3.80
N GLU A 104 4.36 -7.57 4.74
CA GLU A 104 4.60 -8.69 5.64
C GLU A 104 3.40 -8.96 6.52
N HIS A 105 2.77 -7.91 7.02
CA HIS A 105 1.56 -8.06 7.82
C HIS A 105 0.46 -8.78 7.05
N MET A 106 0.22 -8.35 5.82
CA MET A 106 -0.85 -8.95 5.02
C MET A 106 -0.54 -10.38 4.62
N ILE A 107 0.71 -10.69 4.34
CA ILE A 107 1.10 -12.06 4.03
C ILE A 107 0.90 -12.97 5.25
N GLN A 108 1.32 -12.51 6.41
CA GLN A 108 1.17 -13.30 7.64
C GLN A 108 -0.29 -13.47 8.03
N ALA A 109 -1.12 -12.50 7.68
CA ALA A 109 -2.56 -12.60 7.93
C ALA A 109 -3.27 -13.52 6.94
N GLY A 110 -2.55 -14.04 5.95
CA GLY A 110 -3.10 -15.00 5.01
C GLY A 110 -3.74 -14.40 3.77
N PHE A 111 -3.46 -13.14 3.46
CA PHE A 111 -4.12 -12.46 2.35
C PHE A 111 -3.28 -12.38 1.07
N ASN A 112 -2.22 -13.16 0.99
CA ASN A 112 -1.42 -13.20 -0.22
C ASN A 112 -1.85 -14.38 -1.08
N VAL A 113 -2.43 -14.09 -2.25
CA VAL A 113 -2.80 -15.16 -3.19
C VAL A 113 -1.73 -15.27 -4.27
N PRO A 114 -1.56 -16.47 -4.83
CA PRO A 114 -0.60 -16.62 -5.93
C PRO A 114 -0.94 -15.72 -7.08
N GLN A 115 0.09 -15.22 -7.74
CA GLN A 115 -0.11 -14.46 -8.95
C GLN A 115 -0.81 -15.36 -9.93
N GLY A 116 -1.96 -14.91 -10.42
CA GLY A 116 -2.81 -15.74 -11.21
C GLY A 116 -2.15 -16.22 -12.48
N ASP A 117 -2.53 -17.35 -12.88
CA ASP A 117 -2.06 -17.94 -14.11
C ASP A 117 -3.18 -18.08 -15.06
#